data_f8f9790ed1aff72343d1d017e07d426c
#
_entry.id   f8f9790ed1aff72343d1d017e07d426c
#
_cell.length_a   1.000
_cell.length_b   1.000
_cell.length_c   1.000
_cell.angle_alpha   90.00
_cell.angle_beta   90.00
_cell.angle_gamma   90.00
#
_symmetry.space_group_name_H-M   'P 1'
#
loop_
_entity.id
_entity.type
_entity.pdbx_description
1 polymer ?
#
loop_
_entity_poly.entity_id
_entity_poly.type
_entity_poly.pdbx_seq_one_letter_code
_entity_poly.pdbx_strand_id
1 'polypeptide(L)'
;SYTNTDSVLTDSFTVYGNCGMCKRTIEGSLKDLKGVQLANWEIGTGQLTVAYDSAIITLDQVKQKIADVGYDSDRHRAKSKIYGALPGCCQYERPVK
;
A
#
# COMPACT_ATOMS: atom_id res chain seq x y z
N SER A 1 -5.45 -29.40 2.12
CA SER A 1 -6.80 -29.03 1.88
C SER A 1 -6.91 -28.10 0.68
N TYR A 2 -8.07 -27.98 0.20
CA TYR A 2 -8.31 -27.18 -0.97
C TYR A 2 -8.09 -25.70 -0.72
N THR A 3 -7.30 -25.06 -1.54
CA THR A 3 -7.10 -23.62 -1.45
C THR A 3 -8.13 -22.93 -2.33
N ASN A 4 -8.90 -22.05 -1.74
CA ASN A 4 -9.92 -21.34 -2.47
C ASN A 4 -9.31 -20.12 -3.16
N THR A 5 -8.95 -20.30 -4.43
CA THR A 5 -8.35 -19.21 -5.20
C THR A 5 -9.39 -18.24 -5.73
N ASP A 6 -10.66 -18.60 -5.66
CA ASP A 6 -11.74 -17.74 -6.16
C ASP A 6 -11.88 -16.46 -5.33
N SER A 7 -11.46 -16.50 -4.07
CA SER A 7 -11.52 -15.33 -3.19
C SER A 7 -10.30 -14.43 -3.32
N VAL A 8 -9.24 -14.91 -3.97
CA VAL A 8 -8.00 -14.15 -4.07
C VAL A 8 -8.07 -13.27 -5.32
N LEU A 9 -7.93 -11.98 -5.11
CA LEU A 9 -7.92 -10.99 -6.18
C LEU A 9 -6.55 -10.34 -6.24
N THR A 10 -6.15 -9.95 -7.45
CA THR A 10 -4.92 -9.21 -7.66
C THR A 10 -5.27 -7.88 -8.28
N ASP A 11 -4.86 -6.80 -7.64
CA ASP A 11 -5.11 -5.45 -8.11
C ASP A 11 -3.84 -4.64 -8.09
N SER A 12 -3.77 -3.65 -8.97
CA SER A 12 -2.66 -2.70 -8.99
C SER A 12 -3.22 -1.29 -8.92
N PHE A 13 -2.53 -0.44 -8.18
CA PHE A 13 -2.91 0.97 -8.10
C PHE A 13 -1.69 1.79 -7.72
N THR A 14 -1.78 3.09 -7.94
CA THR A 14 -0.66 3.99 -7.66
C THR A 14 -0.56 4.29 -6.17
N VAL A 15 0.65 4.16 -5.64
CA VAL A 15 0.98 4.59 -4.29
C VAL A 15 2.18 5.52 -4.40
N TYR A 16 2.09 6.69 -3.82
CA TYR A 16 3.11 7.71 -3.95
C TYR A 16 4.21 7.50 -2.92
N GLY A 17 5.45 7.47 -3.37
CA GLY A 17 6.61 7.27 -2.54
C GLY A 17 7.87 7.58 -3.32
N ASN A 18 9.06 7.46 -2.70
CA ASN A 18 10.31 7.91 -3.28
C ASN A 18 11.37 6.85 -3.49
N CYS A 19 11.55 5.95 -2.54
CA CYS A 19 12.80 5.18 -2.50
C CYS A 19 12.59 3.82 -1.86
N GLY A 20 13.69 3.08 -1.70
CA GLY A 20 13.66 1.75 -1.11
C GLY A 20 13.11 1.69 0.31
N MET A 21 13.30 2.74 1.10
CA MET A 21 12.70 2.79 2.43
C MET A 21 11.19 2.87 2.36
N CYS A 22 10.68 3.64 1.41
CA CYS A 22 9.24 3.72 1.17
C CYS A 22 8.69 2.36 0.77
N LYS A 23 9.39 1.69 -0.14
CA LYS A 23 9.02 0.35 -0.58
C LYS A 23 8.93 -0.61 0.60
N ARG A 24 9.95 -0.59 1.44
CA ARG A 24 9.98 -1.47 2.61
C ARG A 24 8.82 -1.18 3.56
N THR A 25 8.55 0.07 3.79
CA THR A 25 7.46 0.47 4.70
C THR A 25 6.10 0.10 4.12
N ILE A 26 5.89 0.38 2.85
CA ILE A 26 4.62 0.08 2.19
C ILE A 26 4.37 -1.43 2.19
N GLU A 27 5.33 -2.20 1.71
CA GLU A 27 5.17 -3.64 1.62
C GLU A 27 5.09 -4.29 2.99
N GLY A 28 5.90 -3.81 3.92
CA GLY A 28 5.91 -4.36 5.27
C GLY A 28 4.59 -4.15 6.01
N SER A 29 3.99 -2.98 5.82
CA SER A 29 2.71 -2.70 6.46
C SER A 29 1.61 -3.61 5.94
N LEU A 30 1.67 -3.97 4.67
CA LEU A 30 0.66 -4.82 4.06
C LEU A 30 0.87 -6.29 4.37
N LYS A 31 2.12 -6.73 4.51
CA LYS A 31 2.40 -8.12 4.84
C LYS A 31 1.84 -8.52 6.19
N ASP A 32 1.70 -7.57 7.09
CA ASP A 32 1.16 -7.84 8.42
C ASP A 32 -0.36 -7.89 8.44
N LEU A 33 -1.00 -7.50 7.34
CA LEU A 33 -2.46 -7.52 7.27
C LEU A 33 -2.94 -8.92 6.96
N LYS A 34 -3.87 -9.39 7.78
CA LYS A 34 -4.51 -10.66 7.53
C LYS A 34 -5.28 -10.59 6.22
N GLY A 35 -5.06 -11.57 5.36
CA GLY A 35 -5.71 -11.62 4.07
C GLY A 35 -4.84 -11.15 2.92
N VAL A 36 -3.77 -10.42 3.18
CA VAL A 36 -2.83 -10.01 2.13
C VAL A 36 -1.85 -11.12 1.90
N GLN A 37 -1.74 -11.58 0.65
CA GLN A 37 -0.84 -12.67 0.29
C GLN A 37 0.43 -12.16 -0.39
N LEU A 38 0.32 -11.07 -1.15
CA LEU A 38 1.45 -10.50 -1.86
C LEU A 38 1.29 -9.00 -1.90
N ALA A 39 2.38 -8.30 -1.69
CA ALA A 39 2.42 -6.85 -1.89
C ALA A 39 3.77 -6.50 -2.49
N ASN A 40 3.76 -5.88 -3.67
CA ASN A 40 4.97 -5.48 -4.36
C ASN A 40 4.79 -4.07 -4.91
N TRP A 41 5.58 -3.14 -4.39
CA TRP A 41 5.55 -1.76 -4.83
C TRP A 41 6.78 -1.46 -5.68
N GLU A 42 6.53 -0.92 -6.86
CA GLU A 42 7.59 -0.63 -7.83
C GLU A 42 8.01 0.82 -7.73
N ILE A 43 9.28 1.06 -7.42
CA ILE A 43 9.77 2.42 -7.20
C ILE A 43 9.66 3.26 -8.46
N GLY A 44 10.00 2.69 -9.60
CA GLY A 44 10.07 3.46 -10.84
C GLY A 44 8.72 3.97 -11.33
N THR A 45 7.66 3.20 -11.11
CA THR A 45 6.33 3.55 -11.60
C THR A 45 5.39 4.00 -10.50
N GLY A 46 5.70 3.68 -9.25
CA GLY A 46 4.80 3.93 -8.13
C GLY A 46 3.65 2.96 -8.05
N GLN A 47 3.65 1.92 -8.88
CA GLN A 47 2.56 0.96 -8.89
C GLN A 47 2.72 -0.08 -7.82
N LEU A 48 1.67 -0.29 -7.04
CA LEU A 48 1.61 -1.36 -6.06
C LEU A 48 0.72 -2.46 -6.61
N THR A 49 1.27 -3.67 -6.64
CA THR A 49 0.50 -4.86 -6.98
C THR A 49 0.24 -5.63 -5.68
N VAL A 50 -1.02 -5.91 -5.41
CA VAL A 50 -1.39 -6.60 -4.19
C VAL A 50 -2.31 -7.76 -4.52
N ALA A 51 -2.01 -8.93 -3.93
CA ALA A 51 -2.88 -10.08 -3.98
C ALA A 51 -3.46 -10.29 -2.59
N TYR A 52 -4.77 -10.34 -2.50
CA TYR A 52 -5.44 -10.39 -1.22
C TYR A 52 -6.68 -11.29 -1.29
N ASP A 53 -7.04 -11.83 -0.15
CA ASP A 53 -8.24 -12.66 -0.03
C ASP A 53 -9.44 -11.75 0.24
N SER A 54 -10.30 -11.61 -0.76
CA SER A 54 -11.44 -10.69 -0.68
C SER A 54 -12.47 -11.10 0.37
N ALA A 55 -12.40 -12.34 0.83
CA ALA A 55 -13.27 -12.80 1.91
C ALA A 55 -12.78 -12.31 3.28
N ILE A 56 -11.53 -11.87 3.36
CA ILE A 56 -10.93 -11.45 4.63
C ILE A 56 -10.73 -9.93 4.66
N ILE A 57 -10.28 -9.35 3.54
CA ILE A 57 -9.93 -7.95 3.50
C ILE A 57 -10.39 -7.34 2.17
N THR A 58 -10.67 -6.06 2.18
CA THR A 58 -11.07 -5.35 0.96
C THR A 58 -9.90 -4.50 0.46
N LEU A 59 -9.97 -4.12 -0.82
CA LEU A 59 -8.96 -3.23 -1.39
C LEU A 59 -8.95 -1.89 -0.67
N ASP A 60 -10.13 -1.41 -0.26
CA ASP A 60 -10.24 -0.17 0.48
C ASP A 60 -9.46 -0.22 1.79
N GLN A 61 -9.53 -1.35 2.49
CA GLN A 61 -8.79 -1.55 3.72
C GLN A 61 -7.28 -1.57 3.47
N VAL A 62 -6.86 -2.14 2.36
CA VAL A 62 -5.44 -2.12 1.96
C VAL A 62 -4.98 -0.68 1.76
N LYS A 63 -5.76 0.10 1.02
CA LYS A 63 -5.42 1.50 0.77
C LYS A 63 -5.41 2.33 2.04
N GLN A 64 -6.36 2.06 2.93
CA GLN A 64 -6.41 2.76 4.21
C GLN A 64 -5.17 2.47 5.05
N LYS A 65 -4.70 1.23 5.05
CA LYS A 65 -3.49 0.87 5.80
C LYS A 65 -2.28 1.62 5.25
N ILE A 66 -2.21 1.76 3.94
CA ILE A 66 -1.12 2.52 3.31
C ILE A 66 -1.16 3.98 3.75
N ALA A 67 -2.34 4.57 3.79
CA ALA A 67 -2.50 5.94 4.27
C ALA A 67 -2.11 6.06 5.74
N ASP A 68 -2.44 5.05 6.54
CA ASP A 68 -2.15 5.06 7.97
C ASP A 68 -0.65 5.09 8.26
N VAL A 69 0.17 4.58 7.33
CA VAL A 69 1.63 4.59 7.53
C VAL A 69 2.30 5.77 6.81
N GLY A 70 1.52 6.67 6.23
CA GLY A 70 2.04 7.92 5.72
C GLY A 70 2.13 8.05 4.21
N TYR A 71 1.55 7.14 3.45
CA TYR A 71 1.67 7.17 1.99
C TYR A 71 0.31 7.36 1.32
N ASP A 72 0.25 8.30 0.38
CA ASP A 72 -0.97 8.56 -0.38
C ASP A 72 -1.13 7.50 -1.47
N SER A 73 -2.37 7.14 -1.75
CA SER A 73 -2.69 6.31 -2.90
C SER A 73 -3.68 7.05 -3.79
N ASP A 74 -4.22 6.35 -4.78
CA ASP A 74 -5.10 6.99 -5.74
C ASP A 74 -6.40 7.53 -5.12
N ARG A 75 -6.86 6.93 -4.01
CA ARG A 75 -8.12 7.33 -3.38
C ARG A 75 -7.97 7.77 -1.93
N HIS A 76 -6.91 7.32 -1.27
CA HIS A 76 -6.72 7.60 0.16
C HIS A 76 -5.47 8.44 0.34
N ARG A 77 -5.58 9.45 1.17
CA ARG A 77 -4.45 10.30 1.49
C ARG A 77 -4.03 10.10 2.94
N ALA A 78 -2.73 10.08 3.14
CA ALA A 78 -2.17 10.04 4.50
C ALA A 78 -2.47 11.37 5.18
N LYS A 79 -2.61 11.31 6.50
CA LYS A 79 -2.72 12.55 7.27
C LYS A 79 -1.41 13.30 7.20
N SER A 80 -1.49 14.62 7.08
CA SER A 80 -0.29 15.44 6.97
C SER A 80 0.66 15.23 8.13
N LYS A 81 0.12 15.01 9.32
CA LYS A 81 0.93 14.75 10.50
C LYS A 81 1.75 13.48 10.37
N ILE A 82 1.16 12.43 9.81
CA ILE A 82 1.86 11.16 9.61
C ILE A 82 2.89 11.32 8.50
N TYR A 83 2.50 11.95 7.41
CA TYR A 83 3.43 12.22 6.31
C TYR A 83 4.64 13.01 6.79
N GLY A 84 4.39 14.06 7.58
CA GLY A 84 5.47 14.89 8.09
C GLY A 84 6.42 14.17 9.04
N ALA A 85 5.97 13.06 9.62
CA ALA A 85 6.82 12.25 10.50
C ALA A 85 7.71 11.29 9.74
N LEU A 86 7.54 11.15 8.43
CA LEU A 86 8.39 10.28 7.63
C LEU A 86 9.81 10.81 7.55
N PRO A 87 10.82 9.92 7.43
CA PRO A 87 12.18 10.39 7.16
C PRO A 87 12.21 11.26 5.91
N GLY A 88 13.16 12.19 5.86
CA GLY A 88 13.25 13.12 4.74
C GLY A 88 13.30 12.44 3.39
N CYS A 89 14.00 11.31 3.29
CA CYS A 89 14.08 10.57 2.03
C CYS A 89 12.76 9.93 1.64
N CYS A 90 11.82 9.82 2.55
CA CYS A 90 10.50 9.26 2.29
C CYS A 90 9.43 10.33 2.14
N GLN A 91 9.79 11.60 2.26
CA GLN A 91 8.83 12.68 2.05
C GLN A 91 8.72 12.95 0.55
N TYR A 92 7.91 12.12 -0.08
CA TYR A 92 7.68 12.17 -1.51
C TYR A 92 6.83 13.38 -1.88
N GLU A 93 6.79 13.68 -3.17
CA GLU A 93 5.94 14.75 -3.66
C GLU A 93 4.49 14.26 -3.67
N ARG A 94 3.66 14.90 -2.85
CA ARG A 94 2.26 14.48 -2.71
C ARG A 94 1.44 14.94 -3.91
N PRO A 95 0.44 14.15 -4.29
CA PRO A 95 -0.43 14.57 -5.39
C PRO A 95 -1.21 15.82 -5.02
N VAL A 96 -1.38 16.68 -6.00
CA VAL A 96 -2.17 17.89 -5.83
C VAL A 96 -3.66 17.53 -5.94
N LYS A 97 -4.43 18.08 -5.05
CA LYS A 97 -5.86 17.86 -5.06
C LYS A 97 -6.57 18.96 -5.84
#